data_5c53470ba22bdcd57ec3d7b4d85978ba
#
_entry.id   5c53470ba22bdcd57ec3d7b4d85978ba
#
_cell.length_a   1.000
_cell.length_b   1.000
_cell.length_c   1.000
_cell.angle_alpha   90.00
_cell.angle_beta   90.00
_cell.angle_gamma   90.00
#
_symmetry.space_group_name_H-M   'P 1'
#
loop_
_entity.id
_entity.type
_entity.pdbx_description
1 polymer ?
#
loop_
_entity_poly.entity_id
_entity_poly.type
_entity_poly.pdbx_seq_one_letter_code
_entity_poly.pdbx_strand_id
1 'polypeptide(L)'
;MKILVAYYSRTGTTRTVGEALAKELGADRDEIVDLKKRTGLRPIRFLIAGRDAMARKLTDIRFERPAEEYDLVVIGTPVWAGRITPAVRTYLSSQRLEGKRVAFFCTNEFSHEGVFEEMKKMIPNSIFVGALEVPAKEVKSGAYVEKVKQFADNLRKQTAPNP
;
A
#
# COMPACT_ATOMS: atom_id res chain seq x y z
N MET A 1 -19.10 -0.75 -8.74
CA MET A 1 -18.13 -0.97 -7.66
C MET A 1 -17.17 0.22 -7.60
N LYS A 2 -17.10 0.88 -6.47
CA LYS A 2 -16.25 2.05 -6.24
C LYS A 2 -14.90 1.56 -5.66
N ILE A 3 -13.79 1.90 -6.31
CA ILE A 3 -12.45 1.37 -5.96
C ILE A 3 -11.54 2.51 -5.56
N LEU A 4 -10.77 2.33 -4.48
CA LEU A 4 -9.72 3.24 -4.03
C LEU A 4 -8.37 2.55 -4.09
N VAL A 5 -7.35 3.23 -4.61
CA VAL A 5 -5.93 2.86 -4.46
C VAL A 5 -5.26 3.88 -3.56
N ALA A 6 -5.05 3.52 -2.30
CA ALA A 6 -4.40 4.35 -1.30
C ALA A 6 -2.97 3.86 -1.06
N TYR A 7 -1.98 4.75 -1.07
CA TYR A 7 -0.59 4.34 -0.89
C TYR A 7 0.26 5.45 -0.27
N TYR A 8 1.31 5.03 0.42
CA TYR A 8 2.39 5.92 0.83
C TYR A 8 3.61 5.72 -0.09
N SER A 9 4.23 6.82 -0.49
CA SER A 9 5.45 6.79 -1.30
C SER A 9 6.44 7.85 -0.84
N ARG A 10 7.70 7.43 -0.59
CA ARG A 10 8.76 8.35 -0.16
C ARG A 10 9.61 8.84 -1.33
N THR A 11 9.95 7.94 -2.24
CA THR A 11 10.89 8.19 -3.35
C THR A 11 10.23 8.14 -4.74
N GLY A 12 8.92 7.87 -4.79
CA GLY A 12 8.17 7.75 -6.02
C GLY A 12 7.94 6.31 -6.50
N THR A 13 8.72 5.33 -6.04
CA THR A 13 8.62 3.93 -6.51
C THR A 13 7.22 3.35 -6.27
N THR A 14 6.71 3.46 -5.05
CA THR A 14 5.35 2.98 -4.70
C THR A 14 4.26 3.79 -5.41
N ARG A 15 4.48 5.10 -5.58
CA ARG A 15 3.57 5.97 -6.35
C ARG A 15 3.41 5.48 -7.79
N THR A 16 4.51 5.16 -8.47
CA THR A 16 4.48 4.65 -9.85
C THR A 16 3.59 3.42 -9.98
N VAL A 17 3.71 2.46 -9.06
CA VAL A 17 2.87 1.25 -9.05
C VAL A 17 1.43 1.58 -8.68
N GLY A 18 1.21 2.44 -7.67
CA GLY A 18 -0.13 2.85 -7.24
C GLY A 18 -0.92 3.58 -8.33
N GLU A 19 -0.26 4.48 -9.07
CA GLU A 19 -0.87 5.18 -10.21
C GLU A 19 -1.21 4.24 -11.36
N ALA A 20 -0.34 3.28 -11.65
CA ALA A 20 -0.61 2.26 -12.65
C ALA A 20 -1.80 1.36 -12.27
N LEU A 21 -1.87 0.93 -11.00
CA LEU A 21 -3.00 0.16 -10.48
C LEU A 21 -4.31 0.96 -10.54
N ALA A 22 -4.28 2.23 -10.13
CA ALA A 22 -5.48 3.08 -10.20
C ALA A 22 -5.97 3.24 -11.63
N LYS A 23 -5.06 3.44 -12.58
CA LYS A 23 -5.40 3.54 -14.02
C LYS A 23 -5.99 2.22 -14.54
N GLU A 24 -5.35 1.08 -14.28
CA GLU A 24 -5.84 -0.22 -14.74
C GLU A 24 -7.21 -0.56 -14.12
N LEU A 25 -7.44 -0.26 -12.85
CA LEU A 25 -8.69 -0.55 -12.17
C LEU A 25 -9.81 0.48 -12.46
N GLY A 26 -9.50 1.62 -13.07
CA GLY A 26 -10.43 2.75 -13.16
C GLY A 26 -10.82 3.29 -11.76
N ALA A 27 -9.84 3.30 -10.85
CA ALA A 27 -10.03 3.60 -9.45
C ALA A 27 -9.67 5.05 -9.09
N ASP A 28 -10.29 5.56 -8.04
CA ASP A 28 -9.80 6.76 -7.36
C ASP A 28 -8.43 6.46 -6.72
N ARG A 29 -7.58 7.48 -6.63
CA ARG A 29 -6.29 7.36 -5.95
C ARG A 29 -6.18 8.34 -4.80
N ASP A 30 -5.45 7.93 -3.77
CA ASP A 30 -5.11 8.78 -2.63
C ASP A 30 -3.67 8.52 -2.17
N GLU A 31 -2.86 9.55 -2.13
CA GLU A 31 -1.50 9.44 -1.61
C GLU A 31 -1.47 9.83 -0.14
N ILE A 32 -1.19 8.86 0.70
CA ILE A 32 -1.02 9.06 2.15
C ILE A 32 0.25 9.89 2.38
N VAL A 33 0.11 11.03 3.03
CA VAL A 33 1.22 11.93 3.36
C VAL A 33 1.65 11.74 4.81
N ASP A 34 2.90 11.33 5.04
CA ASP A 34 3.51 11.28 6.37
C ASP A 34 3.94 12.71 6.77
N LEU A 35 3.33 13.24 7.82
CA LEU A 35 3.59 14.60 8.30
C LEU A 35 4.85 14.70 9.17
N LYS A 36 5.43 13.56 9.57
CA LYS A 36 6.66 13.52 10.35
C LYS A 36 7.86 13.97 9.52
N LYS A 37 8.44 15.10 9.85
CA LYS A 37 9.72 15.55 9.28
C LYS A 37 10.86 14.70 9.83
N ARG A 38 11.41 13.80 9.00
CA ARG A 38 12.65 13.07 9.32
C ARG A 38 13.83 13.91 8.84
N THR A 39 14.42 14.68 9.75
CA THR A 39 15.56 15.57 9.48
C THR A 39 16.88 14.81 9.44
N GLY A 40 17.91 15.40 8.81
CA GLY A 40 19.26 14.85 8.67
C GLY A 40 19.64 14.51 7.24
N LEU A 41 20.92 14.13 7.04
CA LEU A 41 21.45 13.66 5.76
C LEU A 41 20.75 12.37 5.31
N ARG A 42 20.75 12.08 4.00
CA ARG A 42 20.03 10.92 3.43
C ARG A 42 20.26 9.60 4.20
N PRO A 43 21.49 9.17 4.53
CA PRO A 43 21.70 7.90 5.25
C PRO A 43 21.05 7.91 6.65
N ILE A 44 21.17 9.00 7.39
CA ILE A 44 20.57 9.13 8.74
C ILE A 44 19.04 9.07 8.67
N ARG A 45 18.44 9.72 7.67
CA ARG A 45 16.98 9.68 7.45
C ARG A 45 16.47 8.28 7.15
N PHE A 46 17.25 7.45 6.43
CA PHE A 46 16.91 6.05 6.17
C PHE A 46 17.00 5.19 7.43
N LEU A 47 18.03 5.39 8.26
CA LEU A 47 18.18 4.69 9.54
C LEU A 47 17.01 5.00 10.50
N ILE A 48 16.62 6.27 10.61
CA ILE A 48 15.48 6.67 11.44
C ILE A 48 14.18 6.04 10.91
N ALA A 49 13.97 6.05 9.59
CA ALA A 49 12.79 5.46 8.98
C ALA A 49 12.70 3.95 9.21
N GLY A 50 13.81 3.23 9.03
CA GLY A 50 13.91 1.79 9.31
C GLY A 50 13.63 1.48 10.78
N ARG A 51 14.24 2.24 11.71
CA ARG A 51 13.99 2.09 13.15
C ARG A 51 12.52 2.33 13.53
N ASP A 52 11.90 3.37 12.99
CA ASP A 52 10.49 3.69 13.26
C ASP A 52 9.56 2.57 12.74
N ALA A 53 9.86 1.98 11.58
CA ALA A 53 9.12 0.84 11.02
C ALA A 53 9.30 -0.42 11.89
N MET A 54 10.53 -0.76 12.28
CA MET A 54 10.82 -1.91 13.16
C MET A 54 10.15 -1.76 14.53
N ALA A 55 10.13 -0.54 15.10
CA ALA A 55 9.46 -0.25 16.37
C ALA A 55 7.94 -0.18 16.25
N ARG A 56 7.36 -0.43 15.07
CA ARG A 56 5.91 -0.37 14.80
C ARG A 56 5.26 0.94 15.24
N LYS A 57 5.98 2.05 15.08
CA LYS A 57 5.48 3.37 15.47
C LYS A 57 4.36 3.84 14.55
N LEU A 58 3.47 4.65 15.10
CA LEU A 58 2.51 5.45 14.35
C LEU A 58 3.14 6.81 14.02
N THR A 59 2.54 7.52 13.08
CA THR A 59 2.93 8.88 12.69
C THR A 59 1.67 9.67 12.32
N ASP A 60 1.74 10.99 12.38
CA ASP A 60 0.64 11.81 11.87
C ASP A 60 0.62 11.74 10.35
N ILE A 61 -0.56 11.53 9.80
CA ILE A 61 -0.77 11.41 8.36
C ILE A 61 -1.87 12.36 7.87
N ARG A 62 -1.84 12.65 6.58
CA ARG A 62 -2.94 13.27 5.85
C ARG A 62 -3.29 12.38 4.66
N PHE A 63 -4.57 12.21 4.42
CA PHE A 63 -5.19 11.58 3.25
C PHE A 63 -6.47 12.34 2.92
N GLU A 64 -6.98 12.19 1.71
CA GLU A 64 -8.13 12.96 1.23
C GLU A 64 -9.41 12.13 1.12
N ARG A 65 -9.28 10.81 0.99
CA ARG A 65 -10.40 9.91 0.68
C ARG A 65 -10.59 8.87 1.78
N PRO A 66 -11.70 8.92 2.53
CA PRO A 66 -12.00 7.91 3.54
C PRO A 66 -12.31 6.56 2.88
N ALA A 67 -11.68 5.50 3.36
CA ALA A 67 -11.81 4.15 2.80
C ALA A 67 -13.24 3.59 2.90
N GLU A 68 -14.03 4.04 3.86
CA GLU A 68 -15.41 3.59 4.09
C GLU A 68 -16.36 3.89 2.92
N GLU A 69 -16.02 4.83 2.04
CA GLU A 69 -16.81 5.19 0.86
C GLU A 69 -16.64 4.24 -0.33
N TYR A 70 -15.75 3.24 -0.20
CA TYR A 70 -15.35 2.36 -1.29
C TYR A 70 -15.73 0.90 -1.04
N ASP A 71 -15.98 0.15 -2.12
CA ASP A 71 -16.28 -1.28 -2.08
C ASP A 71 -15.01 -2.14 -2.03
N LEU A 72 -13.95 -1.68 -2.70
CA LEU A 72 -12.62 -2.27 -2.74
C LEU A 72 -11.58 -1.20 -2.44
N VAL A 73 -10.70 -1.50 -1.48
CA VAL A 73 -9.57 -0.63 -1.13
C VAL A 73 -8.25 -1.38 -1.37
N VAL A 74 -7.44 -0.87 -2.29
CA VAL A 74 -6.09 -1.39 -2.56
C VAL A 74 -5.08 -0.53 -1.82
N ILE A 75 -4.32 -1.11 -0.89
CA ILE A 75 -3.43 -0.36 0.01
C ILE A 75 -1.98 -0.68 -0.29
N GLY A 76 -1.18 0.35 -0.57
CA GLY A 76 0.22 0.25 -0.97
C GLY A 76 1.22 0.79 0.03
N THR A 77 2.33 0.06 0.23
CA THR A 77 3.42 0.45 1.12
C THR A 77 4.79 0.15 0.51
N PRO A 78 5.79 1.03 0.65
CA PRO A 78 7.16 0.58 0.54
C PRO A 78 7.53 -0.26 1.75
N VAL A 79 8.45 -1.21 1.58
CA VAL A 79 8.96 -2.03 2.69
C VAL A 79 10.19 -1.36 3.29
N TRP A 80 10.12 -1.07 4.60
CA TRP A 80 11.23 -0.51 5.37
C TRP A 80 11.69 -1.50 6.44
N ALA A 81 12.94 -1.96 6.32
CA ALA A 81 13.50 -2.94 7.25
C ALA A 81 12.60 -4.19 7.44
N GLY A 82 12.01 -4.70 6.35
CA GLY A 82 11.12 -5.86 6.38
C GLY A 82 9.73 -5.61 6.98
N ARG A 83 9.31 -4.34 7.13
CA ARG A 83 8.05 -3.93 7.79
C ARG A 83 7.28 -2.93 6.93
N ILE A 84 5.99 -2.81 7.24
CA ILE A 84 5.17 -1.71 6.72
C ILE A 84 5.64 -0.37 7.30
N THR A 85 5.42 0.70 6.53
CA THR A 85 5.79 2.04 6.99
C THR A 85 4.87 2.56 8.09
N PRO A 86 5.36 3.46 8.97
CA PRO A 86 4.52 4.12 9.98
C PRO A 86 3.27 4.78 9.39
N ALA A 87 3.38 5.41 8.23
CA ALA A 87 2.26 6.07 7.57
C ALA A 87 1.15 5.08 7.19
N VAL A 88 1.50 3.94 6.57
CA VAL A 88 0.53 2.91 6.20
C VAL A 88 -0.03 2.22 7.45
N ARG A 89 0.79 2.03 8.48
CA ARG A 89 0.32 1.52 9.78
C ARG A 89 -0.76 2.41 10.37
N THR A 90 -0.53 3.73 10.42
CA THR A 90 -1.52 4.69 10.91
C THR A 90 -2.78 4.65 10.06
N TYR A 91 -2.64 4.61 8.72
CA TYR A 91 -3.78 4.53 7.82
C TYR A 91 -4.65 3.30 8.11
N LEU A 92 -4.05 2.09 8.18
CA LEU A 92 -4.76 0.85 8.51
C LEU A 92 -5.49 0.92 9.86
N SER A 93 -4.87 1.56 10.86
CA SER A 93 -5.46 1.71 12.20
C SER A 93 -6.57 2.75 12.28
N SER A 94 -6.62 3.71 11.35
CA SER A 94 -7.56 4.83 11.38
C SER A 94 -8.76 4.65 10.44
N GLN A 95 -8.68 3.72 9.47
CA GLN A 95 -9.75 3.53 8.48
C GLN A 95 -10.76 2.46 8.92
N ARG A 96 -12.02 2.68 8.56
CA ARG A 96 -13.09 1.70 8.75
C ARG A 96 -13.09 0.71 7.58
N LEU A 97 -12.37 -0.39 7.75
CA LEU A 97 -12.19 -1.44 6.73
C LEU A 97 -12.97 -2.72 7.04
N GLU A 98 -13.75 -2.75 8.12
CA GLU A 98 -14.58 -3.90 8.47
C GLU A 98 -15.58 -4.23 7.37
N GLY A 99 -15.62 -5.50 6.95
CA GLY A 99 -16.47 -5.99 5.87
C GLY A 99 -16.09 -5.50 4.46
N LYS A 100 -15.09 -4.63 4.32
CA LYS A 100 -14.62 -4.15 3.02
C LYS A 100 -13.73 -5.18 2.35
N ARG A 101 -13.79 -5.26 1.02
CA ARG A 101 -12.78 -5.97 0.24
C ARG A 101 -11.49 -5.17 0.25
N VAL A 102 -10.38 -5.82 0.62
CA VAL A 102 -9.07 -5.18 0.66
C VAL A 102 -8.04 -6.01 -0.10
N ALA A 103 -7.18 -5.30 -0.83
CA ALA A 103 -6.01 -5.88 -1.47
C ALA A 103 -4.78 -5.06 -1.08
N PHE A 104 -3.60 -5.67 -1.16
CA PHE A 104 -2.36 -4.99 -0.81
C PHE A 104 -1.38 -4.98 -1.97
N PHE A 105 -0.51 -3.98 -2.00
CA PHE A 105 0.70 -4.07 -2.79
C PHE A 105 1.89 -3.50 -2.01
N CYS A 106 3.08 -4.01 -2.30
CA CYS A 106 4.29 -3.43 -1.74
C CYS A 106 5.37 -3.26 -2.81
N THR A 107 6.25 -2.31 -2.55
CA THR A 107 7.52 -2.17 -3.28
C THR A 107 8.67 -2.37 -2.33
N ASN A 108 9.70 -3.09 -2.75
CA ASN A 108 10.85 -3.43 -1.92
C ASN A 108 12.16 -3.40 -2.70
N GLU A 109 13.27 -3.24 -1.99
CA GLU A 109 14.61 -3.40 -2.55
C GLU A 109 15.16 -4.81 -2.31
N PHE A 110 14.77 -5.49 -1.22
CA PHE A 110 15.32 -6.77 -0.78
C PHE A 110 14.26 -7.83 -0.49
N SER A 111 13.51 -7.70 0.59
CA SER A 111 12.51 -8.68 1.03
C SER A 111 11.24 -8.00 1.52
N HIS A 112 10.12 -8.70 1.33
CA HIS A 112 8.80 -8.29 1.80
C HIS A 112 8.17 -9.32 2.76
N GLU A 113 8.93 -10.34 3.17
CA GLU A 113 8.40 -11.41 4.01
C GLU A 113 7.65 -10.91 5.24
N GLY A 114 6.43 -11.40 5.43
CA GLY A 114 5.57 -11.04 6.55
C GLY A 114 4.86 -9.70 6.46
N VAL A 115 5.15 -8.84 5.47
CA VAL A 115 4.53 -7.50 5.33
C VAL A 115 3.02 -7.62 5.11
N PHE A 116 2.57 -8.47 4.21
CA PHE A 116 1.14 -8.65 3.96
C PHE A 116 0.41 -9.32 5.13
N GLU A 117 1.05 -10.26 5.81
CA GLU A 117 0.49 -10.84 7.03
C GLU A 117 0.38 -9.83 8.18
N GLU A 118 1.35 -8.93 8.28
CA GLU A 118 1.29 -7.81 9.23
C GLU A 118 0.10 -6.89 8.93
N MET A 119 -0.14 -6.56 7.65
CA MET A 119 -1.29 -5.76 7.21
C MET A 119 -2.62 -6.45 7.52
N LYS A 120 -2.77 -7.73 7.19
CA LYS A 120 -3.97 -8.53 7.48
C LYS A 120 -4.31 -8.55 8.97
N LYS A 121 -3.31 -8.76 9.83
CA LYS A 121 -3.48 -8.77 11.29
C LYS A 121 -3.99 -7.45 11.86
N MET A 122 -3.74 -6.34 11.17
CA MET A 122 -4.20 -5.02 11.60
C MET A 122 -5.67 -4.76 11.27
N ILE A 123 -6.23 -5.47 10.28
CA ILE A 123 -7.60 -5.30 9.80
C ILE A 123 -8.30 -6.67 9.68
N PRO A 124 -8.41 -7.45 10.77
CA PRO A 124 -8.82 -8.86 10.72
C PRO A 124 -10.26 -9.08 10.23
N ASN A 125 -11.12 -8.06 10.35
CA ASN A 125 -12.53 -8.12 9.95
C ASN A 125 -12.77 -7.66 8.50
N SER A 126 -11.71 -7.42 7.72
CA SER A 126 -11.81 -7.13 6.29
C SER A 126 -11.79 -8.41 5.46
N ILE A 127 -12.27 -8.31 4.21
CA ILE A 127 -12.26 -9.42 3.25
C ILE A 127 -11.02 -9.25 2.35
N PHE A 128 -9.97 -10.02 2.65
CA PHE A 128 -8.75 -9.98 1.84
C PHE A 128 -8.95 -10.67 0.48
N VAL A 129 -8.65 -9.94 -0.62
CA VAL A 129 -8.86 -10.40 -2.00
C VAL A 129 -7.58 -10.47 -2.84
N GLY A 130 -6.42 -10.16 -2.32
CA GLY A 130 -5.16 -10.36 -3.03
C GLY A 130 -4.02 -9.46 -2.61
N ALA A 131 -2.80 -9.83 -3.02
CA ALA A 131 -1.60 -9.04 -2.81
C ALA A 131 -0.67 -9.07 -4.02
N LEU A 132 0.07 -7.98 -4.23
CA LEU A 132 1.06 -7.81 -5.28
C LEU A 132 2.37 -7.30 -4.70
N GLU A 133 3.44 -8.03 -4.95
CA GLU A 133 4.80 -7.57 -4.72
C GLU A 133 5.42 -7.04 -6.01
N VAL A 134 6.05 -5.86 -5.93
CA VAL A 134 6.81 -5.27 -7.04
C VAL A 134 8.19 -4.85 -6.55
N PRO A 135 9.25 -5.62 -6.84
CA PRO A 135 10.61 -5.22 -6.56
C PRO A 135 10.97 -3.89 -7.25
N ALA A 136 11.72 -3.02 -6.59
CA ALA A 136 12.08 -1.71 -7.13
C ALA A 136 12.84 -1.80 -8.47
N LYS A 137 13.63 -2.86 -8.68
CA LYS A 137 14.29 -3.15 -9.97
C LYS A 137 13.31 -3.33 -11.12
N GLU A 138 12.14 -3.92 -10.85
CA GLU A 138 11.10 -4.11 -11.86
C GLU A 138 10.37 -2.81 -12.17
N VAL A 139 10.22 -1.92 -11.18
CA VAL A 139 9.69 -0.57 -11.42
C VAL A 139 10.64 0.20 -12.33
N LYS A 140 11.96 0.14 -12.07
CA LYS A 140 12.98 0.82 -12.89
C LYS A 140 13.05 0.28 -14.33
N SER A 141 12.86 -1.01 -14.53
CA SER A 141 12.91 -1.65 -15.86
C SER A 141 11.58 -1.58 -16.64
N GLY A 142 10.49 -1.21 -15.98
CA GLY A 142 9.15 -1.25 -16.57
C GLY A 142 8.46 -2.62 -16.53
N ALA A 143 9.11 -3.67 -16.02
CA ALA A 143 8.56 -5.03 -15.96
C ALA A 143 7.33 -5.14 -15.04
N TYR A 144 7.13 -4.18 -14.13
CA TYR A 144 5.97 -4.13 -13.24
C TYR A 144 4.62 -3.97 -13.98
N VAL A 145 4.61 -3.43 -15.20
CA VAL A 145 3.38 -3.12 -15.93
C VAL A 145 2.52 -4.36 -16.15
N GLU A 146 3.14 -5.46 -16.57
CA GLU A 146 2.41 -6.72 -16.79
C GLU A 146 1.88 -7.30 -15.48
N LYS A 147 2.66 -7.26 -14.40
CA LYS A 147 2.20 -7.70 -13.07
C LYS A 147 1.00 -6.89 -12.57
N VAL A 148 1.02 -5.58 -12.79
CA VAL A 148 -0.08 -4.67 -12.44
C VAL A 148 -1.35 -5.05 -13.19
N LYS A 149 -1.27 -5.30 -14.52
CA LYS A 149 -2.42 -5.73 -15.33
C LYS A 149 -3.00 -7.04 -14.84
N GLN A 150 -2.16 -8.06 -14.68
CA GLN A 150 -2.58 -9.37 -14.19
C GLN A 150 -3.24 -9.28 -12.81
N PHE A 151 -2.68 -8.48 -11.91
CA PHE A 151 -3.25 -8.27 -10.59
C PHE A 151 -4.61 -7.56 -10.65
N ALA A 152 -4.73 -6.51 -11.46
CA ALA A 152 -5.99 -5.80 -11.66
C ALA A 152 -7.09 -6.72 -12.23
N ASP A 153 -6.74 -7.57 -13.20
CA ASP A 153 -7.68 -8.54 -13.77
C ASP A 153 -8.12 -9.59 -12.75
N ASN A 154 -7.22 -10.06 -11.90
CA ASN A 154 -7.55 -10.97 -10.81
C ASN A 154 -8.50 -10.33 -9.79
N LEU A 155 -8.25 -9.07 -9.42
CA LEU A 155 -9.14 -8.34 -8.52
C LEU A 155 -10.55 -8.17 -9.11
N ARG A 156 -10.67 -7.85 -10.41
CA ARG A 156 -11.97 -7.76 -11.09
C ARG A 156 -12.74 -9.08 -11.05
N LYS A 157 -12.07 -10.21 -11.30
CA LYS A 157 -12.69 -11.54 -11.24
C LYS A 157 -13.20 -11.90 -9.85
N GLN A 158 -12.42 -11.58 -8.82
CA GLN A 158 -12.80 -11.88 -7.42
C GLN A 158 -13.87 -10.95 -6.86
N THR A 159 -14.07 -9.80 -7.48
CA THR A 159 -15.03 -8.79 -7.03
C THR A 159 -16.27 -8.69 -7.93
N ALA A 160 -16.33 -9.44 -9.03
CA ALA A 160 -17.51 -9.56 -9.86
C ALA A 160 -18.68 -10.13 -9.04
N PRO A 161 -19.93 -9.63 -9.21
CA PRO A 161 -21.08 -10.28 -8.60
C PRO A 161 -21.15 -11.71 -9.13
N ASN A 162 -21.43 -12.68 -8.22
CA ASN A 162 -21.73 -14.03 -8.65
C ASN A 162 -22.96 -14.00 -9.58
N PRO A 163 -22.93 -14.74 -10.71
CA PRO A 163 -24.04 -14.82 -11.63
C PRO A 163 -25.31 -15.39 -10.99
#